data_fdeb0ac04da5f1f70a734e2ccd0b72f8
#
_entry.id   fdeb0ac04da5f1f70a734e2ccd0b72f8
#
_cell.length_a   1.000
_cell.length_b   1.000
_cell.length_c   1.000
_cell.angle_alpha   90.00
_cell.angle_beta   90.00
_cell.angle_gamma   90.00
#
_symmetry.space_group_name_H-M   'P 1'
#
loop_
_entity.id
_entity.type
_entity.pdbx_description
1 polymer ?
#
loop_
_entity_poly.entity_id
_entity_poly.type
_entity_poly.pdbx_seq_one_letter_code
_entity_poly.pdbx_strand_id
1 'polypeptide(L)'
;MLTHLDLIDENGRLANAAILLFGKKPQKYFITSEVKCVQFYGDVVEKPMPAYQIYRGDVFEFVDQATSFVMSRIYNWVGTRAEGEKADIPTRPELPIDAVKEAIVNAVCHRDYTSNASVQIMLFRNRLEVWNPGTLPYGLTVHKLHGPHKFLPTNPLLADPMYWNGYIEKVGTGTEDIINKCREYGLKSPEFYQEEDFRVVIWRIIEEQDVPKAIQSDPNNEARLLELITENPSVSRAELAKRLDL
;
A
#
# COMPACT_ATOMS: atom_id res chain seq x y z
N MET A 1 4.11 -27.96 -16.96
CA MET A 1 4.27 -26.73 -16.17
C MET A 1 3.95 -26.95 -14.69
N LEU A 2 2.73 -27.32 -14.28
CA LEU A 2 2.37 -27.48 -12.86
C LEU A 2 3.22 -28.50 -12.11
N THR A 3 3.60 -29.61 -12.74
CA THR A 3 4.48 -30.65 -12.17
C THR A 3 5.89 -30.12 -11.87
N HIS A 4 6.44 -29.26 -12.75
CA HIS A 4 7.77 -28.67 -12.54
C HIS A 4 7.80 -27.60 -11.44
N LEU A 5 6.62 -27.12 -11.06
CA LEU A 5 6.42 -26.12 -10.00
C LEU A 5 6.01 -26.78 -8.69
N ASP A 6 5.97 -28.11 -8.61
CA ASP A 6 5.48 -28.90 -7.47
C ASP A 6 4.03 -28.52 -7.06
N LEU A 7 3.23 -28.04 -8.04
CA LEU A 7 1.86 -27.58 -7.83
C LEU A 7 0.80 -28.66 -8.04
N ILE A 8 1.23 -29.87 -8.37
CA ILE A 8 0.38 -31.05 -8.53
C ILE A 8 1.07 -32.25 -7.89
N ASP A 9 0.34 -33.02 -7.09
CA ASP A 9 0.86 -34.22 -6.43
C ASP A 9 0.87 -35.45 -7.40
N GLU A 10 1.42 -36.55 -6.91
CA GLU A 10 1.52 -37.84 -7.67
C GLU A 10 0.13 -38.38 -8.06
N ASN A 11 -0.92 -38.00 -7.34
CA ASN A 11 -2.30 -38.43 -7.60
C ASN A 11 -3.06 -37.43 -8.50
N GLY A 12 -2.38 -36.43 -9.04
CA GLY A 12 -2.99 -35.43 -9.90
C GLY A 12 -3.79 -34.34 -9.15
N ARG A 13 -3.67 -34.22 -7.81
CA ARG A 13 -4.35 -33.20 -7.02
C ARG A 13 -3.55 -31.91 -7.00
N LEU A 14 -4.26 -30.80 -7.20
CA LEU A 14 -3.65 -29.46 -7.20
C LEU A 14 -3.32 -29.01 -5.77
N ALA A 15 -2.12 -28.46 -5.58
CA ALA A 15 -1.79 -27.69 -4.40
C ALA A 15 -2.63 -26.38 -4.34
N ASN A 16 -2.89 -25.88 -3.14
CA ASN A 16 -3.58 -24.60 -2.95
C ASN A 16 -2.91 -23.44 -3.69
N ALA A 17 -1.58 -23.45 -3.74
CA ALA A 17 -0.81 -22.46 -4.49
C ALA A 17 -1.12 -22.46 -5.99
N ALA A 18 -1.42 -23.62 -6.60
CA ALA A 18 -1.82 -23.67 -8.01
C ALA A 18 -3.09 -22.88 -8.30
N ILE A 19 -4.05 -22.92 -7.37
CA ILE A 19 -5.31 -22.18 -7.46
C ILE A 19 -5.05 -20.68 -7.31
N LEU A 20 -4.20 -20.29 -6.37
CA LEU A 20 -3.85 -18.91 -6.09
C LEU A 20 -3.05 -18.24 -7.21
N LEU A 21 -2.16 -19.03 -7.87
CA LEU A 21 -1.27 -18.55 -8.95
C LEU A 21 -1.95 -18.52 -10.32
N PHE A 22 -2.82 -19.51 -10.62
CA PHE A 22 -3.30 -19.75 -11.98
C PHE A 22 -4.80 -19.98 -12.09
N GLY A 23 -5.50 -19.92 -10.97
CA GLY A 23 -6.95 -20.11 -10.95
C GLY A 23 -7.68 -18.90 -11.55
N LYS A 24 -8.64 -19.13 -12.44
CA LYS A 24 -9.49 -18.03 -12.98
C LYS A 24 -10.33 -17.32 -11.92
N LYS A 25 -10.67 -17.98 -10.83
CA LYS A 25 -11.45 -17.44 -9.69
C LYS A 25 -10.98 -18.07 -8.39
N PRO A 26 -9.80 -17.72 -7.87
CA PRO A 26 -9.26 -18.29 -6.64
C PRO A 26 -10.19 -18.09 -5.45
N GLN A 27 -10.94 -16.96 -5.42
CA GLN A 27 -11.85 -16.59 -4.35
C GLN A 27 -13.06 -17.55 -4.20
N LYS A 28 -13.28 -18.43 -5.17
CA LYS A 28 -14.25 -19.52 -5.01
C LYS A 28 -13.83 -20.50 -3.89
N TYR A 29 -12.51 -20.66 -3.70
CA TYR A 29 -11.91 -21.59 -2.73
C TYR A 29 -11.29 -20.85 -1.54
N PHE A 30 -10.73 -19.68 -1.78
CA PHE A 30 -10.09 -18.80 -0.79
C PHE A 30 -10.82 -17.46 -0.78
N ILE A 31 -11.96 -17.40 -0.10
CA ILE A 31 -12.89 -16.25 -0.15
C ILE A 31 -12.18 -14.94 0.19
N THR A 32 -11.27 -14.97 1.17
CA THR A 32 -10.53 -13.80 1.67
C THR A 32 -9.21 -13.55 0.94
N SER A 33 -8.88 -14.36 -0.10
CA SER A 33 -7.73 -14.13 -0.97
C SER A 33 -8.01 -12.97 -1.91
N GLU A 34 -8.00 -11.77 -1.36
CA GLU A 34 -8.23 -10.49 -2.02
C GLU A 34 -7.34 -9.41 -1.38
N VAL A 35 -7.15 -8.31 -2.06
CA VAL A 35 -6.46 -7.12 -1.53
C VAL A 35 -7.44 -5.97 -1.43
N LYS A 36 -7.56 -5.38 -0.24
CA LYS A 36 -8.38 -4.20 0.02
C LYS A 36 -7.51 -2.96 0.00
N CYS A 37 -7.78 -2.06 -0.91
CA CYS A 37 -7.06 -0.80 -1.04
C CYS A 37 -7.97 0.36 -0.65
N VAL A 38 -7.51 1.18 0.29
CA VAL A 38 -8.27 2.31 0.84
C VAL A 38 -7.40 3.55 0.82
N GLN A 39 -7.98 4.69 0.46
CA GLN A 39 -7.36 6.00 0.63
C GLN A 39 -8.12 6.79 1.69
N PHE A 40 -7.39 7.54 2.51
CA PHE A 40 -7.92 8.47 3.52
C PHE A 40 -7.45 9.90 3.22
N TYR A 41 -8.26 10.90 3.57
CA TYR A 41 -7.88 12.31 3.46
C TYR A 41 -6.87 12.75 4.52
N GLY A 42 -7.01 12.21 5.73
CA GLY A 42 -6.20 12.54 6.90
C GLY A 42 -5.16 11.47 7.25
N ASP A 43 -4.70 11.56 8.49
CA ASP A 43 -3.68 10.68 9.07
C ASP A 43 -4.30 9.54 9.89
N VAL A 44 -5.63 9.47 9.93
CA VAL A 44 -6.41 8.48 10.67
C VAL A 44 -7.45 7.82 9.79
N VAL A 45 -7.94 6.66 10.23
CA VAL A 45 -9.06 5.97 9.55
C VAL A 45 -10.34 6.75 9.80
N GLU A 46 -10.89 7.33 8.74
CA GLU A 46 -12.07 8.19 8.80
C GLU A 46 -12.98 8.02 7.58
N LYS A 47 -14.23 8.43 7.72
CA LYS A 47 -15.22 8.49 6.62
C LYS A 47 -15.63 9.94 6.38
N PRO A 48 -15.90 10.33 5.12
CA PRO A 48 -15.89 9.51 3.90
C PRO A 48 -14.49 9.18 3.41
N MET A 49 -14.33 8.00 2.81
CA MET A 49 -13.08 7.57 2.18
C MET A 49 -13.07 8.02 0.71
N PRO A 50 -12.01 8.71 0.24
CA PRO A 50 -11.90 9.15 -1.16
C PRO A 50 -11.91 7.99 -2.16
N ALA A 51 -11.31 6.86 -1.77
CA ALA A 51 -11.29 5.66 -2.59
C ALA A 51 -11.32 4.41 -1.73
N TYR A 52 -12.08 3.41 -2.18
CA TYR A 52 -12.11 2.07 -1.62
C TYR A 52 -12.27 1.07 -2.76
N GLN A 53 -11.32 0.14 -2.89
CA GLN A 53 -11.32 -0.89 -3.92
C GLN A 53 -11.00 -2.25 -3.31
N ILE A 54 -11.63 -3.30 -3.81
CA ILE A 54 -11.31 -4.69 -3.47
C ILE A 54 -10.87 -5.36 -4.76
N TYR A 55 -9.63 -5.79 -4.82
CA TYR A 55 -9.07 -6.50 -5.95
C TYR A 55 -9.12 -8.01 -5.71
N ARG A 56 -9.64 -8.71 -6.73
CA ARG A 56 -9.80 -10.16 -6.77
C ARG A 56 -9.18 -10.68 -8.05
N GLY A 57 -8.71 -11.91 -8.05
CA GLY A 57 -8.02 -12.54 -9.14
C GLY A 57 -6.94 -13.47 -8.61
N ASP A 58 -5.91 -13.71 -9.39
CA ASP A 58 -4.71 -14.43 -8.93
C ASP A 58 -3.74 -13.49 -8.17
N VAL A 59 -2.67 -14.07 -7.64
CA VAL A 59 -1.71 -13.31 -6.81
C VAL A 59 -0.94 -12.26 -7.59
N PHE A 60 -0.71 -12.46 -8.89
CA PHE A 60 -0.03 -11.49 -9.74
C PHE A 60 -0.93 -10.28 -10.01
N GLU A 61 -2.21 -10.56 -10.34
CA GLU A 61 -3.22 -9.51 -10.53
C GLU A 61 -3.38 -8.65 -9.27
N PHE A 62 -3.37 -9.23 -8.06
CA PHE A 62 -3.46 -8.42 -6.83
C PHE A 62 -2.31 -7.44 -6.71
N VAL A 63 -1.08 -7.92 -6.90
CA VAL A 63 0.13 -7.11 -6.74
C VAL A 63 0.10 -5.95 -7.73
N ASP A 64 -0.19 -6.23 -8.99
CA ASP A 64 -0.18 -5.21 -10.05
C ASP A 64 -1.30 -4.18 -9.82
N GLN A 65 -2.51 -4.63 -9.49
CA GLN A 65 -3.65 -3.74 -9.24
C GLN A 65 -3.46 -2.90 -7.97
N ALA A 66 -2.95 -3.49 -6.88
CA ALA A 66 -2.69 -2.76 -5.64
C ALA A 66 -1.55 -1.74 -5.80
N THR A 67 -0.49 -2.11 -6.52
CA THR A 67 0.60 -1.18 -6.88
C THR A 67 0.05 -0.02 -7.71
N SER A 68 -0.72 -0.30 -8.74
CA SER A 68 -1.36 0.71 -9.59
C SER A 68 -2.31 1.62 -8.80
N PHE A 69 -3.05 1.06 -7.83
CA PHE A 69 -3.90 1.85 -6.94
C PHE A 69 -3.09 2.90 -6.17
N VAL A 70 -1.98 2.51 -5.57
CA VAL A 70 -1.11 3.44 -4.83
C VAL A 70 -0.50 4.46 -5.78
N MET A 71 0.16 4.00 -6.86
CA MET A 71 0.90 4.87 -7.78
C MET A 71 0.02 5.89 -8.49
N SER A 72 -1.26 5.59 -8.72
CA SER A 72 -2.21 6.53 -9.33
C SER A 72 -2.76 7.60 -8.37
N ARG A 73 -2.44 7.53 -7.07
CA ARG A 73 -2.98 8.39 -6.00
C ARG A 73 -1.93 9.13 -5.21
N ILE A 74 -0.67 9.00 -5.59
CA ILE A 74 0.45 9.73 -5.01
C ILE A 74 0.93 10.81 -5.97
N TYR A 75 1.67 11.80 -5.45
CA TYR A 75 2.25 12.84 -6.26
C TYR A 75 3.33 12.31 -7.19
N ASN A 76 3.39 12.92 -8.39
CA ASN A 76 4.49 12.75 -9.33
C ASN A 76 5.11 14.11 -9.57
N TRP A 77 6.37 14.29 -9.14
CA TRP A 77 7.12 15.47 -9.49
C TRP A 77 7.52 15.41 -10.95
N VAL A 78 7.21 16.50 -11.64
CA VAL A 78 7.57 16.69 -13.05
C VAL A 78 8.69 17.73 -13.08
N GLY A 79 9.90 17.33 -13.45
CA GLY A 79 11.03 18.22 -13.61
C GLY A 79 10.84 19.23 -14.74
N THR A 80 11.59 20.34 -14.71
CA THR A 80 11.65 21.29 -15.82
C THR A 80 12.64 20.80 -16.88
N ARG A 81 12.35 21.04 -18.16
CA ARG A 81 13.30 20.79 -19.25
C ARG A 81 14.50 21.72 -19.09
N ALA A 82 15.70 21.15 -19.09
CA ALA A 82 16.90 21.93 -19.34
C ALA A 82 16.94 22.35 -20.82
N GLU A 83 17.32 23.58 -21.11
CA GLU A 83 17.44 24.07 -22.49
C GLU A 83 18.45 23.20 -23.26
N GLY A 84 17.99 22.54 -24.32
CA GLY A 84 18.81 21.74 -25.23
C GLY A 84 18.74 20.23 -25.11
N GLU A 85 18.00 19.66 -24.11
CA GLU A 85 17.83 18.21 -23.96
C GLU A 85 16.58 17.69 -24.68
N LYS A 86 16.74 16.50 -25.32
CA LYS A 86 15.65 15.82 -26.03
C LYS A 86 14.69 15.14 -25.06
N ALA A 87 13.45 15.55 -25.15
CA ALA A 87 12.18 14.85 -25.05
C ALA A 87 11.67 14.34 -23.69
N ASP A 88 12.42 13.77 -22.77
CA ASP A 88 11.83 13.20 -21.58
C ASP A 88 11.94 14.15 -20.37
N ILE A 89 10.78 14.65 -19.92
CA ILE A 89 10.71 15.37 -18.65
C ILE A 89 10.85 14.31 -17.55
N PRO A 90 11.88 14.37 -16.68
CA PRO A 90 12.04 13.39 -15.61
C PRO A 90 10.83 13.50 -14.65
N THR A 91 10.05 12.44 -14.60
CA THR A 91 8.98 12.30 -13.64
C THR A 91 9.44 11.39 -12.52
N ARG A 92 9.25 11.82 -11.28
CA ARG A 92 9.60 11.04 -10.11
C ARG A 92 8.36 10.88 -9.22
N PRO A 93 7.88 9.67 -8.96
CA PRO A 93 6.80 9.47 -8.00
C PRO A 93 7.29 9.79 -6.58
N GLU A 94 6.39 10.22 -5.74
CA GLU A 94 6.61 10.53 -4.32
C GLU A 94 7.13 9.33 -3.53
N LEU A 95 6.61 8.15 -3.81
CA LEU A 95 7.07 6.88 -3.23
C LEU A 95 7.81 6.07 -4.28
N PRO A 96 8.93 5.41 -3.92
CA PRO A 96 9.63 4.51 -4.83
C PRO A 96 8.74 3.31 -5.18
N ILE A 97 8.44 3.13 -6.48
CA ILE A 97 7.57 2.06 -6.96
C ILE A 97 8.06 0.68 -6.52
N ASP A 98 9.38 0.47 -6.52
CA ASP A 98 9.98 -0.80 -6.14
C ASP A 98 9.75 -1.11 -4.66
N ALA A 99 9.86 -0.12 -3.76
CA ALA A 99 9.56 -0.29 -2.34
C ALA A 99 8.07 -0.57 -2.07
N VAL A 100 7.19 0.12 -2.79
CA VAL A 100 5.73 -0.11 -2.71
C VAL A 100 5.40 -1.51 -3.19
N LYS A 101 5.92 -1.91 -4.36
CA LYS A 101 5.71 -3.22 -4.95
C LYS A 101 6.25 -4.33 -4.05
N GLU A 102 7.46 -4.19 -3.52
CA GLU A 102 8.09 -5.16 -2.62
C GLU A 102 7.27 -5.35 -1.34
N ALA A 103 6.78 -4.26 -0.72
CA ALA A 103 5.92 -4.36 0.47
C ALA A 103 4.62 -5.12 0.18
N ILE A 104 4.00 -4.89 -0.98
CA ILE A 104 2.76 -5.57 -1.40
C ILE A 104 3.03 -7.04 -1.72
N VAL A 105 4.10 -7.34 -2.46
CA VAL A 105 4.50 -8.70 -2.80
C VAL A 105 4.78 -9.51 -1.55
N ASN A 106 5.53 -8.94 -0.60
CA ASN A 106 5.81 -9.59 0.68
C ASN A 106 4.52 -9.87 1.46
N ALA A 107 3.57 -8.92 1.48
CA ALA A 107 2.29 -9.13 2.14
C ALA A 107 1.49 -10.28 1.51
N VAL A 108 1.52 -10.44 0.19
CA VAL A 108 0.84 -11.54 -0.53
C VAL A 108 1.57 -12.87 -0.32
N CYS A 109 2.91 -12.87 -0.46
CA CYS A 109 3.73 -14.07 -0.38
C CYS A 109 3.77 -14.67 1.04
N HIS A 110 3.78 -13.81 2.07
CA HIS A 110 3.85 -14.24 3.49
C HIS A 110 2.50 -14.26 4.20
N ARG A 111 1.40 -14.03 3.47
CA ARG A 111 0.05 -14.07 4.04
C ARG A 111 -0.26 -15.45 4.62
N ASP A 112 -0.94 -15.48 5.77
CA ASP A 112 -1.64 -16.67 6.24
C ASP A 112 -2.95 -16.84 5.44
N TYR A 113 -2.96 -17.79 4.50
CA TYR A 113 -4.11 -18.09 3.65
C TYR A 113 -5.22 -18.87 4.39
N THR A 114 -5.00 -19.26 5.64
CA THR A 114 -6.04 -19.82 6.52
C THR A 114 -6.80 -18.75 7.30
N SER A 115 -6.25 -17.52 7.35
CA SER A 115 -6.88 -16.37 8.00
C SER A 115 -8.12 -15.88 7.24
N ASN A 116 -9.13 -15.44 7.98
CA ASN A 116 -10.32 -14.77 7.45
C ASN A 116 -10.08 -13.28 7.12
N ALA A 117 -8.93 -12.71 7.49
CA ALA A 117 -8.55 -11.36 7.12
C ALA A 117 -7.94 -11.30 5.72
N SER A 118 -8.07 -10.17 5.04
CA SER A 118 -7.46 -9.89 3.73
C SER A 118 -6.25 -8.99 3.88
N VAL A 119 -5.32 -9.01 2.92
CA VAL A 119 -4.27 -7.98 2.82
C VAL A 119 -4.93 -6.62 2.65
N GLN A 120 -4.44 -5.60 3.36
CA GLN A 120 -4.96 -4.24 3.29
C GLN A 120 -3.86 -3.26 2.95
N ILE A 121 -4.14 -2.41 1.98
CA ILE A 121 -3.30 -1.30 1.55
C ILE A 121 -4.01 -0.02 1.93
N MET A 122 -3.46 0.72 2.90
CA MET A 122 -4.05 1.93 3.42
C MET A 122 -3.16 3.14 3.09
N LEU A 123 -3.64 3.98 2.19
CA LEU A 123 -2.96 5.20 1.79
C LEU A 123 -3.51 6.38 2.59
N PHE A 124 -2.76 6.82 3.57
CA PHE A 124 -3.02 8.03 4.35
C PHE A 124 -2.34 9.25 3.70
N ARG A 125 -2.67 10.44 4.18
CA ARG A 125 -2.01 11.68 3.76
C ARG A 125 -0.50 11.63 4.01
N ASN A 126 -0.07 11.09 5.16
CA ASN A 126 1.32 11.11 5.63
C ASN A 126 2.07 9.79 5.47
N ARG A 127 1.41 8.68 5.09
CA ARG A 127 2.03 7.36 4.98
C ARG A 127 1.23 6.39 4.14
N LEU A 128 1.91 5.36 3.69
CA LEU A 128 1.32 4.12 3.17
C LEU A 128 1.49 3.02 4.22
N GLU A 129 0.43 2.30 4.53
CA GLU A 129 0.47 1.10 5.35
C GLU A 129 0.09 -0.12 4.52
N VAL A 130 0.87 -1.18 4.65
CA VAL A 130 0.61 -2.50 4.06
C VAL A 130 0.43 -3.49 5.21
N TRP A 131 -0.79 -4.00 5.37
CA TRP A 131 -1.16 -4.94 6.42
C TRP A 131 -1.27 -6.34 5.85
N ASN A 132 -0.60 -7.29 6.48
CA ASN A 132 -0.58 -8.69 6.12
C ASN A 132 -1.13 -9.53 7.28
N PRO A 133 -2.25 -10.24 7.10
CA PRO A 133 -2.71 -11.23 8.07
C PRO A 133 -1.76 -12.43 8.09
N GLY A 134 -0.77 -12.36 8.95
CA GLY A 134 0.30 -13.34 9.12
C GLY A 134 1.35 -12.85 10.08
N THR A 135 2.23 -13.74 10.48
CA THR A 135 3.31 -13.45 11.42
C THR A 135 4.67 -13.73 10.77
N LEU A 136 5.70 -13.07 11.31
CA LEU A 136 7.08 -13.36 10.90
C LEU A 136 7.41 -14.84 11.16
N PRO A 137 8.18 -15.49 10.28
CA PRO A 137 8.65 -16.85 10.48
C PRO A 137 9.44 -16.98 11.78
N TYR A 138 9.40 -18.19 12.37
CA TYR A 138 10.13 -18.47 13.60
C TYR A 138 11.61 -18.09 13.50
N GLY A 139 12.10 -17.37 14.49
CA GLY A 139 13.49 -16.89 14.57
C GLY A 139 13.78 -15.58 13.83
N LEU A 140 12.81 -15.05 13.07
CA LEU A 140 12.85 -13.71 12.50
C LEU A 140 12.10 -12.74 13.42
N THR A 141 12.69 -11.59 13.67
CA THR A 141 12.10 -10.52 14.50
C THR A 141 12.07 -9.22 13.73
N VAL A 142 11.20 -8.28 14.10
CA VAL A 142 11.14 -6.95 13.50
C VAL A 142 12.51 -6.27 13.45
N HIS A 143 13.31 -6.40 14.52
CA HIS A 143 14.67 -5.86 14.55
C HIS A 143 15.58 -6.44 13.45
N LYS A 144 15.46 -7.73 13.16
CA LYS A 144 16.27 -8.38 12.11
C LYS A 144 15.89 -7.96 10.71
N LEU A 145 14.71 -7.40 10.47
CA LEU A 145 14.28 -6.91 9.16
C LEU A 145 15.06 -5.67 8.69
N HIS A 146 15.78 -5.00 9.60
CA HIS A 146 16.60 -3.84 9.27
C HIS A 146 18.01 -4.21 8.74
N GLY A 147 18.31 -5.48 8.57
CA GLY A 147 19.58 -5.97 8.03
C GLY A 147 19.43 -7.32 7.32
N PRO A 148 20.53 -7.87 6.80
CA PRO A 148 20.51 -9.13 6.09
C PRO A 148 19.93 -10.26 6.94
N HIS A 149 18.99 -11.01 6.39
CA HIS A 149 18.36 -12.15 7.05
C HIS A 149 18.09 -13.28 6.05
N LYS A 150 17.80 -14.47 6.56
CA LYS A 150 17.50 -15.61 5.72
C LYS A 150 16.18 -15.41 4.98
N PHE A 151 16.15 -15.82 3.72
CA PHE A 151 14.89 -15.95 2.98
C PHE A 151 14.09 -17.14 3.54
N LEU A 152 12.97 -16.85 4.18
CA LEU A 152 12.10 -17.83 4.85
C LEU A 152 10.65 -17.59 4.42
N PRO A 153 10.24 -18.00 3.21
CA PRO A 153 8.88 -17.77 2.74
C PRO A 153 7.87 -18.60 3.54
N THR A 154 6.80 -17.97 3.98
CA THR A 154 5.66 -18.64 4.63
C THR A 154 4.95 -19.58 3.65
N ASN A 155 4.90 -19.18 2.37
CA ASN A 155 4.28 -19.94 1.29
C ASN A 155 5.31 -20.25 0.18
N PRO A 156 6.18 -21.27 0.33
CA PRO A 156 7.25 -21.57 -0.64
C PRO A 156 6.73 -21.81 -2.06
N LEU A 157 5.58 -22.49 -2.19
CA LEU A 157 4.96 -22.78 -3.50
C LEU A 157 4.38 -21.53 -4.19
N LEU A 158 4.20 -20.41 -3.48
CA LEU A 158 3.90 -19.10 -4.06
C LEU A 158 5.18 -18.33 -4.37
N ALA A 159 6.15 -18.39 -3.44
CA ALA A 159 7.39 -17.62 -3.55
C ALA A 159 8.21 -18.01 -4.79
N ASP A 160 8.32 -19.29 -5.10
CA ASP A 160 9.11 -19.76 -6.22
C ASP A 160 8.59 -19.26 -7.58
N PRO A 161 7.30 -19.40 -7.93
CA PRO A 161 6.77 -18.83 -9.17
C PRO A 161 6.83 -17.30 -9.22
N MET A 162 6.67 -16.60 -8.08
CA MET A 162 6.80 -15.16 -8.02
C MET A 162 8.23 -14.69 -8.25
N TYR A 163 9.22 -15.45 -7.76
CA TYR A 163 10.63 -15.22 -8.06
C TYR A 163 10.94 -15.38 -9.56
N TRP A 164 10.49 -16.46 -10.18
CA TRP A 164 10.75 -16.71 -11.61
C TRP A 164 10.07 -15.68 -12.52
N ASN A 165 9.00 -15.09 -12.07
CA ASN A 165 8.32 -13.97 -12.76
C ASN A 165 8.89 -12.59 -12.38
N GLY A 166 9.97 -12.51 -11.61
CA GLY A 166 10.62 -11.24 -11.26
C GLY A 166 9.85 -10.36 -10.28
N TYR A 167 8.96 -10.98 -9.47
CA TYR A 167 8.24 -10.25 -8.42
C TYR A 167 9.01 -10.16 -7.10
N ILE A 168 9.85 -11.16 -6.80
CA ILE A 168 10.67 -11.23 -5.57
C ILE A 168 12.09 -11.64 -5.89
N GLU A 169 13.01 -11.32 -4.98
CA GLU A 169 14.38 -11.82 -4.96
C GLU A 169 14.55 -12.89 -3.85
N LYS A 170 15.35 -13.94 -4.10
CA LYS A 170 15.57 -15.05 -3.14
C LYS A 170 16.81 -14.85 -2.26
N VAL A 171 17.18 -13.61 -1.97
CA VAL A 171 18.42 -13.32 -1.22
C VAL A 171 18.14 -12.91 0.23
N GLY A 172 16.88 -12.65 0.59
CA GLY A 172 16.51 -12.17 1.92
C GLY A 172 16.82 -10.68 2.14
N THR A 173 16.89 -9.90 1.06
CA THR A 173 17.17 -8.46 1.04
C THR A 173 15.90 -7.62 0.90
N GLY A 174 14.73 -8.19 0.64
CA GLY A 174 13.52 -7.45 0.29
C GLY A 174 13.16 -6.33 1.25
N THR A 175 13.24 -6.54 2.57
CA THR A 175 13.00 -5.47 3.56
C THR A 175 14.13 -4.44 3.59
N GLU A 176 15.38 -4.84 3.37
CA GLU A 176 16.52 -3.94 3.22
C GLU A 176 16.39 -3.10 1.95
N ASP A 177 15.89 -3.68 0.87
CA ASP A 177 15.62 -2.96 -0.38
C ASP A 177 14.54 -1.90 -0.20
N ILE A 178 13.45 -2.18 0.53
CA ILE A 178 12.46 -1.17 0.91
C ILE A 178 13.13 -0.01 1.66
N ILE A 179 13.99 -0.30 2.65
CA ILE A 179 14.70 0.71 3.44
C ILE A 179 15.62 1.55 2.56
N ASN A 180 16.42 0.89 1.71
CA ASN A 180 17.38 1.56 0.84
C ASN A 180 16.69 2.44 -0.20
N LYS A 181 15.63 1.95 -0.84
CA LYS A 181 14.84 2.73 -1.80
C LYS A 181 14.18 3.95 -1.15
N CYS A 182 13.63 3.81 0.04
CA CYS A 182 13.10 4.95 0.79
C CYS A 182 14.19 5.97 1.10
N ARG A 183 15.39 5.53 1.50
CA ARG A 183 16.54 6.40 1.76
C ARG A 183 16.99 7.14 0.50
N GLU A 184 17.10 6.46 -0.65
CA GLU A 184 17.43 7.07 -1.95
C GLU A 184 16.44 8.17 -2.35
N TYR A 185 15.18 8.02 -1.91
CA TYR A 185 14.12 9.00 -2.13
C TYR A 185 14.09 10.13 -1.08
N GLY A 186 14.97 10.09 -0.07
CA GLY A 186 14.98 11.07 1.03
C GLY A 186 13.81 10.91 2.00
N LEU A 187 13.15 9.77 1.99
CA LEU A 187 12.04 9.47 2.89
C LEU A 187 12.55 9.05 4.27
N LYS A 188 11.71 9.23 5.29
CA LYS A 188 11.94 8.61 6.61
C LYS A 188 12.05 7.09 6.44
N SER A 189 12.92 6.47 7.24
CA SER A 189 13.04 4.99 7.26
C SER A 189 11.68 4.34 7.46
N PRO A 190 11.34 3.31 6.68
CA PRO A 190 10.11 2.56 6.88
C PRO A 190 10.12 1.88 8.24
N GLU A 191 8.93 1.64 8.77
CA GLU A 191 8.73 0.99 10.07
C GLU A 191 8.01 -0.34 9.86
N PHE A 192 8.41 -1.34 10.66
CA PHE A 192 7.83 -2.68 10.64
C PHE A 192 7.22 -2.97 12.00
N TYR A 193 6.02 -3.55 11.99
CA TYR A 193 5.32 -3.91 13.23
C TYR A 193 4.84 -5.35 13.14
N GLN A 194 4.92 -6.06 14.26
CA GLN A 194 4.36 -7.38 14.43
C GLN A 194 3.57 -7.40 15.73
N GLU A 195 2.26 -7.46 15.58
CA GLU A 195 1.29 -7.69 16.65
C GLU A 195 0.53 -8.97 16.33
N GLU A 196 -0.79 -8.90 16.15
CA GLU A 196 -1.58 -10.02 15.60
C GLU A 196 -1.28 -10.20 14.12
N ASP A 197 -1.18 -9.09 13.38
CA ASP A 197 -0.83 -9.01 11.96
C ASP A 197 0.56 -8.36 11.78
N PHE A 198 1.19 -8.62 10.62
CA PHE A 198 2.40 -7.92 10.23
C PHE A 198 2.06 -6.66 9.43
N ARG A 199 2.75 -5.55 9.71
CA ARG A 199 2.50 -4.27 9.06
C ARG A 199 3.80 -3.58 8.65
N VAL A 200 3.82 -3.06 7.43
CA VAL A 200 4.87 -2.16 6.92
C VAL A 200 4.29 -0.77 6.79
N VAL A 201 5.05 0.24 7.26
CA VAL A 201 4.71 1.66 7.14
C VAL A 201 5.79 2.35 6.31
N ILE A 202 5.40 2.96 5.19
CA ILE A 202 6.26 3.78 4.35
C ILE A 202 5.77 5.22 4.48
N TRP A 203 6.64 6.11 4.99
CA TRP A 203 6.32 7.51 5.22
C TRP A 203 6.35 8.31 3.94
N ARG A 204 5.40 9.23 3.78
CA ARG A 204 5.32 10.19 2.68
C ARG A 204 5.93 11.52 3.10
N ILE A 205 6.43 12.29 2.12
CA ILE A 205 6.80 13.68 2.35
C ILE A 205 5.52 14.50 2.31
N ILE A 206 5.22 15.21 3.40
CA ILE A 206 4.13 16.17 3.44
C ILE A 206 4.76 17.54 3.22
N GLU A 207 4.50 18.17 2.08
CA GLU A 207 4.77 19.60 1.94
C GLU A 207 3.64 20.36 2.65
N GLU A 208 3.99 21.36 3.46
CA GLU A 208 2.99 22.17 4.18
C GLU A 208 1.96 22.84 3.25
N GLN A 209 2.29 22.94 1.96
CA GLN A 209 1.41 23.48 0.92
C GLN A 209 0.31 22.51 0.47
N ASP A 210 0.44 21.21 0.76
CA ASP A 210 -0.55 20.18 0.40
C ASP A 210 -1.71 20.05 1.39
N VAL A 211 -1.70 20.82 2.44
CA VAL A 211 -2.89 20.99 3.30
C VAL A 211 -3.85 21.91 2.56
N PRO A 212 -4.99 21.40 2.04
CA PRO A 212 -6.01 22.32 1.52
C PRO A 212 -6.28 23.37 2.59
N LYS A 213 -6.15 24.66 2.27
CA LYS A 213 -6.42 25.77 3.20
C LYS A 213 -7.78 25.65 3.87
N ALA A 214 -8.68 24.84 3.32
CA ALA A 214 -9.99 24.51 3.87
C ALA A 214 -9.96 23.60 5.14
N ILE A 215 -8.80 23.02 5.51
CA ILE A 215 -8.67 22.16 6.71
C ILE A 215 -7.81 22.82 7.79
N GLN A 216 -7.20 23.95 7.52
CA GLN A 216 -6.78 24.83 8.60
C GLN A 216 -8.04 25.43 9.22
N SER A 217 -8.63 24.72 10.18
CA SER A 217 -9.61 25.33 11.07
C SER A 217 -8.89 26.45 11.81
N ASP A 218 -8.97 27.66 11.26
CA ASP A 218 -8.62 28.85 12.02
C ASP A 218 -9.64 28.89 13.18
N PRO A 219 -9.19 28.79 14.44
CA PRO A 219 -10.09 28.84 15.60
C PRO A 219 -10.99 30.09 15.57
N ASN A 220 -10.54 31.16 14.90
CA ASN A 220 -11.28 32.37 14.67
C ASN A 220 -12.41 32.16 13.64
N ASN A 221 -12.24 31.31 12.65
CA ASN A 221 -13.28 31.01 11.66
C ASN A 221 -14.35 30.08 12.22
N GLU A 222 -14.02 29.13 13.11
CA GLU A 222 -15.01 28.31 13.80
C GLU A 222 -15.90 29.13 14.73
N ALA A 223 -15.31 30.01 15.52
CA ALA A 223 -16.06 30.90 16.38
C ALA A 223 -16.99 31.83 15.58
N ARG A 224 -16.50 32.41 14.48
CA ARG A 224 -17.24 33.27 13.59
C ARG A 224 -18.34 32.54 12.81
N LEU A 225 -18.12 31.29 12.46
CA LEU A 225 -19.11 30.40 11.84
C LEU A 225 -20.25 30.08 12.80
N LEU A 226 -19.95 29.80 14.07
CA LEU A 226 -20.93 29.57 15.12
C LEU A 226 -21.76 30.83 15.40
N GLU A 227 -21.14 32.01 15.43
CA GLU A 227 -21.87 33.30 15.56
C GLU A 227 -22.84 33.53 14.41
N LEU A 228 -22.40 33.35 13.16
CA LEU A 228 -23.20 33.51 11.95
C LEU A 228 -24.39 32.54 11.87
N ILE A 229 -24.21 31.29 12.31
CA ILE A 229 -25.29 30.30 12.39
C ILE A 229 -26.26 30.65 13.52
N THR A 230 -25.75 31.15 14.63
CA THR A 230 -26.58 31.53 15.77
C THR A 230 -27.45 32.79 15.45
N GLU A 231 -26.89 33.76 14.71
CA GLU A 231 -27.62 34.94 14.23
C GLU A 231 -28.67 34.59 13.16
N ASN A 232 -28.37 33.65 12.28
CA ASN A 232 -29.32 33.23 11.24
C ASN A 232 -29.24 31.71 11.00
N PRO A 233 -30.07 30.91 11.70
CA PRO A 233 -30.07 29.43 11.51
C PRO A 233 -30.42 28.94 10.11
N SER A 234 -30.95 29.84 9.25
CA SER A 234 -31.32 29.52 7.87
C SER A 234 -30.27 29.98 6.83
N VAL A 235 -29.10 30.43 7.29
CA VAL A 235 -28.04 30.94 6.40
C VAL A 235 -27.54 29.81 5.43
N SER A 236 -27.44 30.15 4.16
CA SER A 236 -26.98 29.18 3.13
C SER A 236 -25.47 28.97 3.17
N ARG A 237 -25.03 27.79 2.72
CA ARG A 237 -23.59 27.44 2.59
C ARG A 237 -22.82 28.48 1.75
N ALA A 238 -23.43 28.96 0.65
CA ALA A 238 -22.83 29.94 -0.24
C ALA A 238 -22.65 31.29 0.44
N GLU A 239 -23.56 31.67 1.32
CA GLU A 239 -23.53 32.94 2.07
C GLU A 239 -22.52 32.85 3.22
N LEU A 240 -22.40 31.71 3.89
CA LEU A 240 -21.35 31.44 4.90
C LEU A 240 -19.96 31.51 4.28
N ALA A 241 -19.75 30.85 3.14
CA ALA A 241 -18.47 30.90 2.43
C ALA A 241 -18.07 32.31 2.05
N LYS A 242 -19.02 33.11 1.54
CA LYS A 242 -18.79 34.53 1.18
C LYS A 242 -18.46 35.43 2.39
N ARG A 243 -19.04 35.16 3.56
CA ARG A 243 -18.82 35.97 4.80
C ARG A 243 -17.52 35.56 5.53
N LEU A 244 -17.04 34.39 5.27
CA LEU A 244 -15.81 33.84 5.86
C LEU A 244 -14.61 33.95 4.92
N ASP A 245 -14.77 34.53 3.73
CA ASP A 245 -13.74 34.62 2.66
C ASP A 245 -13.16 33.25 2.28
N LEU A 246 -14.01 32.21 2.19
CA LEU A 246 -13.69 30.81 1.85
C LEU A 246 -14.14 30.46 0.43
#